data_281bb2dafdeae8893cd9da0cadf0b78f
#
_entry.id   281bb2dafdeae8893cd9da0cadf0b78f
#
_cell.length_a   1.000
_cell.length_b   1.000
_cell.length_c   1.000
_cell.angle_alpha   90.00
_cell.angle_beta   90.00
_cell.angle_gamma   90.00
#
_symmetry.space_group_name_H-M   'P 1'
#
loop_
_entity.id
_entity.type
_entity.pdbx_description
1 polymer ?
#
loop_
_entity_poly.entity_id
_entity_poly.type
_entity_poly.pdbx_seq_one_letter_code
_entity_poly.pdbx_strand_id
1 'polypeptide(L)'
;HLLAALGCDTLAFGAETPDAAALLDAAQLLLSGEINALIRKKLATGMTYAAARADAAETLRPGMGTLLRTPNNILGIEYCKAILAQGAALTPLALPRLGAAHGGGAGEHGGTPMASASYLRVLPLPEWTSFVPAGAAALYAKAAAEGLLLDSAKFEVAVLTQLRMQPPENFAQLRGISEGLENRLAASVRQADGLDDLYTRLKTKRYPHARLRRLVLDAALQFPAELPMPPYLHVLGARKSALPRLKYAALPAGTALAELVQVGPQAAEIGRLHSRAVDFSSLCREKIQ
;
A
#
# COMPACT_ATOMS: atom_id res chain seq x y z
N HIS A 1 13.38 0.92 5.67
CA HIS A 1 14.56 0.43 4.94
C HIS A 1 15.12 1.48 3.98
N LEU A 2 14.38 1.87 2.91
CA LEU A 2 14.89 2.83 1.90
C LEU A 2 15.22 4.20 2.50
N LEU A 3 14.39 4.74 3.40
CA LEU A 3 14.65 6.02 4.06
C LEU A 3 15.88 5.96 4.96
N ALA A 4 16.06 4.87 5.71
CA ALA A 4 17.26 4.64 6.50
C ALA A 4 18.49 4.54 5.60
N ALA A 5 18.39 3.83 4.47
CA ALA A 5 19.48 3.73 3.50
C ALA A 5 19.85 5.08 2.83
N LEU A 6 18.91 6.02 2.74
CA LEU A 6 19.17 7.39 2.30
C LEU A 6 19.79 8.28 3.37
N GLY A 7 19.95 7.79 4.61
CA GLY A 7 20.46 8.57 5.72
C GLY A 7 19.45 9.60 6.26
N CYS A 8 18.14 9.33 6.11
CA CYS A 8 17.12 10.14 6.77
C CYS A 8 17.20 9.93 8.29
N ASP A 9 17.02 10.99 9.06
CA ASP A 9 16.98 11.00 10.51
C ASP A 9 15.54 11.08 11.07
N THR A 10 14.59 11.53 10.25
CA THR A 10 13.22 11.77 10.65
C THR A 10 12.25 11.19 9.64
N LEU A 11 11.20 10.51 10.13
CA LEU A 11 10.05 10.05 9.33
C LEU A 11 8.79 10.80 9.79
N ALA A 12 8.37 11.80 9.01
CA ALA A 12 7.14 12.55 9.27
C ALA A 12 5.94 11.88 8.60
N PHE A 13 4.82 11.77 9.33
CA PHE A 13 3.56 11.23 8.80
C PHE A 13 2.35 11.84 9.51
N GLY A 14 1.20 11.87 8.82
CA GLY A 14 -0.06 12.33 9.40
C GLY A 14 -0.73 11.26 10.25
N ALA A 15 -1.25 11.65 11.42
CA ALA A 15 -1.97 10.75 12.33
C ALA A 15 -3.21 11.45 12.90
N GLU A 16 -4.22 10.67 13.26
CA GLU A 16 -5.39 11.18 14.01
C GLU A 16 -4.98 11.56 15.44
N THR A 17 -4.04 10.81 16.02
CA THR A 17 -3.40 11.13 17.30
C THR A 17 -1.94 11.52 17.02
N PRO A 18 -1.62 12.84 16.99
CA PRO A 18 -0.27 13.31 16.65
C PRO A 18 0.70 13.19 17.85
N ASP A 19 0.76 12.01 18.43
CA ASP A 19 1.64 11.65 19.56
C ASP A 19 2.55 10.50 19.15
N ALA A 20 3.77 10.83 18.74
CA ALA A 20 4.76 9.83 18.29
C ALA A 20 5.15 8.86 19.42
N ALA A 21 5.15 9.30 20.69
CA ALA A 21 5.50 8.45 21.82
C ALA A 21 4.41 7.37 22.04
N ALA A 22 3.13 7.76 22.00
CA ALA A 22 2.02 6.81 22.11
C ALA A 22 2.00 5.80 20.93
N LEU A 23 2.33 6.24 19.71
CA LEU A 23 2.41 5.37 18.55
C LEU A 23 3.61 4.41 18.63
N LEU A 24 4.75 4.84 19.17
CA LEU A 24 5.91 3.99 19.45
C LEU A 24 5.60 2.95 20.53
N ASP A 25 4.92 3.35 21.61
CA ASP A 25 4.51 2.41 22.67
C ASP A 25 3.54 1.35 22.15
N ALA A 26 2.57 1.74 21.33
CA ALA A 26 1.70 0.80 20.63
C ALA A 26 2.48 -0.14 19.70
N ALA A 27 3.50 0.36 19.02
CA ALA A 27 4.36 -0.43 18.15
C ALA A 27 5.18 -1.47 18.94
N GLN A 28 5.76 -1.09 20.08
CA GLN A 28 6.48 -2.00 20.98
C GLN A 28 5.56 -3.08 21.51
N LEU A 29 4.35 -2.72 21.94
CA LEU A 29 3.35 -3.67 22.39
C LEU A 29 3.03 -4.69 21.28
N LEU A 30 2.80 -4.24 20.06
CA LEU A 30 2.50 -5.13 18.91
C LEU A 30 3.66 -6.03 18.49
N LEU A 31 4.89 -5.71 18.86
CA LEU A 31 6.06 -6.57 18.64
C LEU A 31 6.27 -7.59 19.76
N SER A 32 5.58 -7.47 20.90
CA SER A 32 5.72 -8.40 22.02
C SER A 32 5.10 -9.77 21.73
N GLY A 33 5.65 -10.81 22.33
CA GLY A 33 5.09 -12.16 22.26
C GLY A 33 3.73 -12.29 22.95
N GLU A 34 3.51 -11.51 24.00
CA GLU A 34 2.30 -11.53 24.84
C GLU A 34 1.05 -11.15 24.05
N ILE A 35 1.11 -10.05 23.28
CA ILE A 35 -0.03 -9.62 22.48
C ILE A 35 -0.39 -10.63 21.40
N ASN A 36 0.61 -11.30 20.81
CA ASN A 36 0.38 -12.29 19.76
C ASN A 36 -0.39 -13.51 20.28
N ALA A 37 -0.12 -13.94 21.52
CA ALA A 37 -0.85 -15.01 22.18
C ALA A 37 -2.31 -14.61 22.44
N LEU A 38 -2.52 -13.39 22.92
CA LEU A 38 -3.86 -12.87 23.19
C LEU A 38 -4.68 -12.64 21.91
N ILE A 39 -4.07 -12.12 20.84
CA ILE A 39 -4.71 -12.00 19.51
C ILE A 39 -5.19 -13.37 19.03
N ARG A 40 -4.35 -14.41 19.10
CA ARG A 40 -4.74 -15.77 18.70
C ARG A 40 -5.93 -16.28 19.49
N LYS A 41 -5.93 -16.07 20.82
CA LYS A 41 -7.07 -16.43 21.67
C LYS A 41 -8.36 -15.72 21.24
N LYS A 42 -8.29 -14.43 20.95
CA LYS A 42 -9.46 -13.64 20.49
C LYS A 42 -9.92 -14.03 19.08
N LEU A 43 -9.01 -14.37 18.18
CA LEU A 43 -9.37 -14.90 16.86
C LEU A 43 -10.14 -16.21 16.94
N ALA A 44 -9.80 -17.07 17.90
CA ALA A 44 -10.51 -18.34 18.13
C ALA A 44 -11.97 -18.14 18.56
N THR A 45 -12.35 -16.96 19.08
CA THR A 45 -13.75 -16.60 19.38
C THR A 45 -14.53 -16.08 18.17
N GLY A 46 -13.91 -16.07 16.95
CA GLY A 46 -14.56 -15.60 15.72
C GLY A 46 -14.41 -14.11 15.45
N MET A 47 -13.60 -13.38 16.22
CA MET A 47 -13.30 -11.97 15.95
C MET A 47 -12.50 -11.81 14.65
N THR A 48 -12.68 -10.68 13.97
CA THR A 48 -11.78 -10.29 12.86
C THR A 48 -10.40 -9.94 13.41
N TYR A 49 -9.35 -10.08 12.60
CA TYR A 49 -7.98 -9.75 13.04
C TYR A 49 -7.85 -8.32 13.55
N ALA A 50 -8.47 -7.34 12.88
CA ALA A 50 -8.42 -5.94 13.29
C ALA A 50 -9.08 -5.73 14.66
N ALA A 51 -10.25 -6.34 14.89
CA ALA A 51 -10.95 -6.28 16.17
C ALA A 51 -10.17 -7.00 17.26
N ALA A 52 -9.66 -8.21 17.00
CA ALA A 52 -8.89 -9.00 17.95
C ALA A 52 -7.59 -8.28 18.37
N ARG A 53 -6.90 -7.63 17.42
CA ARG A 53 -5.69 -6.84 17.69
C ARG A 53 -5.98 -5.63 18.57
N ALA A 54 -7.01 -4.84 18.23
CA ALA A 54 -7.39 -3.66 19.02
C ALA A 54 -7.85 -4.06 20.44
N ASP A 55 -8.64 -5.12 20.55
CA ASP A 55 -9.14 -5.60 21.84
C ASP A 55 -8.04 -6.25 22.71
N ALA A 56 -7.09 -6.95 22.09
CA ALA A 56 -5.91 -7.48 22.79
C ALA A 56 -5.02 -6.35 23.33
N ALA A 57 -4.79 -5.31 22.51
CA ALA A 57 -4.03 -4.15 22.93
C ALA A 57 -4.70 -3.40 24.08
N GLU A 58 -6.01 -3.20 24.00
CA GLU A 58 -6.79 -2.57 25.08
C GLU A 58 -6.74 -3.37 26.39
N THR A 59 -6.77 -4.71 26.29
CA THR A 59 -6.67 -5.60 27.46
C THR A 59 -5.32 -5.49 28.15
N LEU A 60 -4.23 -5.36 27.39
CA LEU A 60 -2.87 -5.27 27.93
C LEU A 60 -2.50 -3.86 28.39
N ARG A 61 -2.97 -2.86 27.67
CA ARG A 61 -2.74 -1.43 27.97
C ARG A 61 -3.97 -0.61 27.61
N PRO A 62 -4.72 -0.11 28.60
CA PRO A 62 -5.88 0.76 28.36
C PRO A 62 -5.54 1.96 27.47
N GLY A 63 -6.42 2.27 26.52
CA GLY A 63 -6.25 3.34 25.52
C GLY A 63 -5.56 2.90 24.21
N MET A 64 -4.79 1.81 24.19
CA MET A 64 -4.09 1.34 22.99
C MET A 64 -5.04 0.80 21.92
N GLY A 65 -6.16 0.24 22.31
CA GLY A 65 -7.18 -0.24 21.38
C GLY A 65 -7.78 0.88 20.55
N THR A 66 -7.93 2.06 21.10
CA THR A 66 -8.43 3.25 20.38
C THR A 66 -7.45 3.70 19.29
N LEU A 67 -6.15 3.72 19.57
CA LEU A 67 -5.11 4.04 18.56
C LEU A 67 -5.16 3.08 17.36
N LEU A 68 -5.46 1.80 17.62
CA LEU A 68 -5.52 0.74 16.61
C LEU A 68 -6.84 0.67 15.83
N ARG A 69 -7.76 1.62 16.04
CA ARG A 69 -9.05 1.70 15.30
C ARG A 69 -9.05 2.77 14.22
N THR A 70 -8.09 3.69 14.22
CA THR A 70 -8.01 4.79 13.26
C THR A 70 -6.95 4.54 12.20
N PRO A 71 -7.29 4.73 10.90
CA PRO A 71 -6.45 4.27 9.80
C PRO A 71 -5.05 4.86 9.74
N ASN A 72 -4.88 6.17 10.01
CA ASN A 72 -3.56 6.78 9.92
C ASN A 72 -2.71 6.51 11.17
N ASN A 73 -3.33 6.36 12.36
CA ASN A 73 -2.60 5.85 13.52
C ASN A 73 -2.09 4.44 13.27
N ILE A 74 -2.92 3.55 12.67
CA ILE A 74 -2.47 2.19 12.30
C ILE A 74 -1.25 2.27 11.38
N LEU A 75 -1.27 3.13 10.36
CA LEU A 75 -0.15 3.32 9.45
C LEU A 75 1.09 3.85 10.19
N GLY A 76 0.92 4.86 11.04
CA GLY A 76 1.99 5.40 11.89
C GLY A 76 2.61 4.35 12.81
N ILE A 77 1.77 3.51 13.44
CA ILE A 77 2.23 2.40 14.28
C ILE A 77 3.02 1.37 13.45
N GLU A 78 2.61 1.05 12.21
CA GLU A 78 3.38 0.15 11.35
C GLU A 78 4.73 0.77 10.92
N TYR A 79 4.82 2.09 10.74
CA TYR A 79 6.11 2.77 10.55
C TYR A 79 6.99 2.67 11.79
N CYS A 80 6.44 2.93 12.97
CA CYS A 80 7.17 2.77 14.23
C CYS A 80 7.65 1.33 14.44
N LYS A 81 6.81 0.33 14.14
CA LYS A 81 7.21 -1.09 14.17
C LYS A 81 8.38 -1.39 13.24
N ALA A 82 8.34 -0.85 12.03
CA ALA A 82 9.42 -1.04 11.06
C ALA A 82 10.74 -0.39 11.52
N ILE A 83 10.67 0.79 12.14
CA ILE A 83 11.82 1.48 12.74
C ILE A 83 12.43 0.62 13.84
N LEU A 84 11.61 0.15 14.78
CA LEU A 84 12.05 -0.68 15.91
C LEU A 84 12.62 -2.02 15.44
N ALA A 85 11.92 -2.72 14.55
CA ALA A 85 12.33 -4.04 14.07
C ALA A 85 13.63 -4.03 13.26
N GLN A 86 13.96 -2.90 12.61
CA GLN A 86 15.18 -2.73 11.84
C GLN A 86 16.32 -2.06 12.63
N GLY A 87 16.05 -1.63 13.86
CA GLY A 87 17.04 -0.83 14.61
C GLY A 87 17.43 0.46 13.88
N ALA A 88 16.52 1.03 13.08
CA ALA A 88 16.82 2.19 12.25
C ALA A 88 16.92 3.46 13.10
N ALA A 89 17.95 4.28 12.84
CA ALA A 89 18.15 5.58 13.49
C ALA A 89 17.20 6.65 12.89
N LEU A 90 15.89 6.37 12.91
CA LEU A 90 14.83 7.24 12.41
C LEU A 90 13.95 7.68 13.58
N THR A 91 13.75 8.99 13.72
CA THR A 91 12.82 9.56 14.69
C THR A 91 11.44 9.71 14.04
N PRO A 92 10.37 9.06 14.55
CA PRO A 92 9.04 9.28 14.04
C PRO A 92 8.51 10.66 14.46
N LEU A 93 7.92 11.41 13.51
CA LEU A 93 7.27 12.69 13.73
C LEU A 93 5.80 12.58 13.29
N ALA A 94 4.91 12.44 14.26
CA ALA A 94 3.48 12.40 14.01
C ALA A 94 2.92 13.82 13.89
N LEU A 95 2.38 14.17 12.73
CA LEU A 95 1.72 15.44 12.46
C LEU A 95 0.21 15.28 12.57
N PRO A 96 -0.50 16.31 13.10
CA PRO A 96 -1.95 16.27 13.14
C PRO A 96 -2.52 16.21 11.72
N ARG A 97 -3.47 15.31 11.51
CA ARG A 97 -4.17 15.24 10.24
C ARG A 97 -5.15 16.42 10.13
N LEU A 98 -5.01 17.19 9.07
CA LEU A 98 -5.87 18.35 8.78
C LEU A 98 -6.86 18.01 7.66
N GLY A 99 -8.03 18.67 7.67
CA GLY A 99 -9.02 18.58 6.61
C GLY A 99 -10.02 17.41 6.77
N ALA A 100 -10.44 16.81 5.64
CA ALA A 100 -11.50 15.83 5.62
C ALA A 100 -11.14 14.53 6.37
N ALA A 101 -12.09 13.98 7.12
CA ALA A 101 -11.97 12.69 7.76
C ALA A 101 -11.74 11.58 6.71
N HIS A 102 -11.23 10.42 7.15
CA HIS A 102 -11.05 9.27 6.25
C HIS A 102 -12.39 8.85 5.65
N GLY A 103 -12.48 8.85 4.31
CA GLY A 103 -13.73 8.60 3.58
C GLY A 103 -14.70 9.79 3.56
N GLY A 104 -14.33 10.96 4.14
CA GLY A 104 -15.11 12.19 4.05
C GLY A 104 -15.06 12.84 2.66
N GLY A 105 -15.96 13.79 2.42
CA GLY A 105 -16.04 14.56 1.18
C GLY A 105 -14.97 15.65 1.06
N ALA A 106 -15.35 16.74 0.40
CA ALA A 106 -14.57 17.96 0.36
C ALA A 106 -14.73 18.77 1.68
N GLY A 107 -13.72 19.54 2.03
CA GLY A 107 -13.67 20.46 3.15
C GLY A 107 -12.70 21.58 2.89
N GLU A 108 -12.40 22.36 3.91
CA GLU A 108 -11.47 23.48 3.85
C GLU A 108 -10.63 23.53 5.11
N HIS A 109 -9.39 23.96 4.98
CA HIS A 109 -8.52 24.25 6.10
C HIS A 109 -7.69 25.51 5.81
N GLY A 110 -7.89 26.54 6.62
CA GLY A 110 -7.17 27.82 6.44
C GLY A 110 -7.36 28.46 5.06
N GLY A 111 -8.56 28.41 4.49
CA GLY A 111 -8.86 28.94 3.15
C GLY A 111 -8.40 28.03 2.00
N THR A 112 -7.82 26.86 2.30
CA THR A 112 -7.36 25.93 1.27
C THR A 112 -8.35 24.77 1.12
N PRO A 113 -8.90 24.52 -0.09
CA PRO A 113 -9.75 23.36 -0.34
C PRO A 113 -9.01 22.07 -0.07
N MET A 114 -9.65 21.14 0.66
CA MET A 114 -9.11 19.83 0.98
C MET A 114 -10.15 18.75 0.72
N ALA A 115 -9.71 17.63 0.22
CA ALA A 115 -10.58 16.50 -0.02
C ALA A 115 -9.89 15.17 0.32
N SER A 116 -10.69 14.16 0.67
CA SER A 116 -10.15 12.82 0.82
C SER A 116 -9.77 12.23 -0.54
N ALA A 117 -8.76 11.37 -0.58
CA ALA A 117 -8.38 10.67 -1.81
C ALA A 117 -9.52 9.82 -2.40
N SER A 118 -10.40 9.30 -1.54
CA SER A 118 -11.58 8.54 -1.98
C SER A 118 -12.61 9.43 -2.69
N TYR A 119 -12.79 10.64 -2.20
CA TYR A 119 -13.66 11.64 -2.84
C TYR A 119 -13.09 12.06 -4.21
N LEU A 120 -11.79 12.37 -4.28
CA LEU A 120 -11.17 12.78 -5.55
C LEU A 120 -11.23 11.69 -6.64
N ARG A 121 -11.14 10.42 -6.27
CA ARG A 121 -11.18 9.32 -7.26
C ARG A 121 -12.51 9.16 -7.98
N VAL A 122 -13.60 9.69 -7.45
CA VAL A 122 -14.92 9.61 -8.09
C VAL A 122 -15.30 10.88 -8.81
N LEU A 123 -14.50 11.94 -8.71
CA LEU A 123 -14.71 13.20 -9.42
C LEU A 123 -14.12 13.16 -10.82
N PRO A 124 -14.79 13.79 -11.80
CA PRO A 124 -14.18 14.12 -13.09
C PRO A 124 -12.92 14.99 -12.91
N LEU A 125 -11.94 14.79 -13.78
CA LEU A 125 -10.65 15.49 -13.71
C LEU A 125 -10.73 17.00 -13.49
N PRO A 126 -11.60 17.76 -14.20
CA PRO A 126 -11.69 19.21 -14.02
C PRO A 126 -12.13 19.63 -12.62
N GLU A 127 -12.96 18.83 -11.95
CA GLU A 127 -13.56 19.20 -10.67
C GLU A 127 -12.60 19.12 -9.49
N TRP A 128 -11.57 18.26 -9.56
CA TRP A 128 -10.64 18.11 -8.45
C TRP A 128 -9.35 18.93 -8.57
N THR A 129 -9.18 19.70 -9.65
CA THR A 129 -7.98 20.51 -9.86
C THR A 129 -7.75 21.57 -8.77
N SER A 130 -8.82 22.06 -8.13
CA SER A 130 -8.75 22.99 -6.99
C SER A 130 -8.19 22.36 -5.70
N PHE A 131 -8.20 21.03 -5.58
CA PHE A 131 -7.72 20.30 -4.41
C PHE A 131 -6.25 19.86 -4.53
N VAL A 132 -5.60 20.15 -5.63
CA VAL A 132 -4.21 19.77 -5.88
C VAL A 132 -3.38 20.98 -6.29
N PRO A 133 -2.04 20.97 -6.10
CA PRO A 133 -1.18 22.05 -6.57
C PRO A 133 -1.34 22.28 -8.08
N ALA A 134 -1.28 23.53 -8.52
CA ALA A 134 -1.47 23.91 -9.92
C ALA A 134 -0.56 23.14 -10.90
N GLY A 135 0.70 22.90 -10.52
CA GLY A 135 1.63 22.08 -11.30
C GLY A 135 1.17 20.62 -11.47
N ALA A 136 0.58 20.02 -10.44
CA ALA A 136 0.01 18.68 -10.52
C ALA A 136 -1.25 18.68 -11.40
N ALA A 137 -2.14 19.66 -11.24
CA ALA A 137 -3.34 19.81 -12.08
C ALA A 137 -2.97 19.88 -13.58
N ALA A 138 -1.97 20.68 -13.94
CA ALA A 138 -1.49 20.79 -15.32
C ALA A 138 -0.94 19.47 -15.87
N LEU A 139 -0.18 18.71 -15.05
CA LEU A 139 0.35 17.40 -15.45
C LEU A 139 -0.77 16.37 -15.68
N TYR A 140 -1.77 16.33 -14.81
CA TYR A 140 -2.91 15.43 -15.00
C TYR A 140 -3.76 15.79 -16.20
N ALA A 141 -4.01 17.10 -16.43
CA ALA A 141 -4.72 17.56 -17.63
C ALA A 141 -3.98 17.15 -18.91
N LYS A 142 -2.64 17.30 -18.92
CA LYS A 142 -1.80 16.83 -20.04
C LYS A 142 -1.91 15.32 -20.21
N ALA A 143 -1.76 14.55 -19.14
CA ALA A 143 -1.85 13.09 -19.18
C ALA A 143 -3.22 12.62 -19.71
N ALA A 144 -4.32 13.28 -19.31
CA ALA A 144 -5.65 13.00 -19.83
C ALA A 144 -5.75 13.27 -21.32
N ALA A 145 -5.26 14.44 -21.78
CA ALA A 145 -5.27 14.80 -23.21
C ALA A 145 -4.46 13.81 -24.07
N GLU A 146 -3.39 13.25 -23.51
CA GLU A 146 -2.54 12.25 -24.17
C GLU A 146 -3.10 10.81 -24.05
N GLY A 147 -4.18 10.59 -23.28
CA GLY A 147 -4.79 9.27 -23.06
C GLY A 147 -3.93 8.35 -22.17
N LEU A 148 -3.18 8.93 -21.25
CA LEU A 148 -2.29 8.20 -20.33
C LEU A 148 -2.99 7.77 -19.03
N LEU A 149 -4.25 8.18 -18.83
CA LEU A 149 -5.02 7.77 -17.66
C LEU A 149 -5.45 6.31 -17.78
N LEU A 150 -5.71 5.71 -16.62
CA LEU A 150 -6.17 4.33 -16.53
C LEU A 150 -7.61 4.22 -17.08
N ASP A 151 -7.81 3.29 -18.02
CA ASP A 151 -9.10 2.82 -18.47
C ASP A 151 -9.53 1.63 -17.59
N SER A 152 -10.58 1.81 -16.82
CA SER A 152 -11.06 0.80 -15.89
C SER A 152 -11.57 -0.48 -16.58
N ALA A 153 -12.15 -0.36 -17.78
CA ALA A 153 -12.62 -1.52 -18.54
C ALA A 153 -11.45 -2.34 -19.07
N LYS A 154 -10.42 -1.67 -19.63
CA LYS A 154 -9.18 -2.36 -20.05
C LYS A 154 -8.47 -3.02 -18.88
N PHE A 155 -8.41 -2.35 -17.72
CA PHE A 155 -7.82 -2.90 -16.51
C PHE A 155 -8.58 -4.17 -16.06
N GLU A 156 -9.90 -4.13 -16.04
CA GLU A 156 -10.73 -5.28 -15.68
C GLU A 156 -10.47 -6.48 -16.61
N VAL A 157 -10.53 -6.25 -17.92
CA VAL A 157 -10.26 -7.31 -18.92
C VAL A 157 -8.84 -7.84 -18.78
N ALA A 158 -7.84 -6.98 -18.61
CA ALA A 158 -6.45 -7.41 -18.45
C ALA A 158 -6.25 -8.28 -17.20
N VAL A 159 -6.81 -7.89 -16.06
CA VAL A 159 -6.76 -8.66 -14.81
C VAL A 159 -7.43 -10.02 -15.00
N LEU A 160 -8.67 -10.05 -15.50
CA LEU A 160 -9.41 -11.29 -15.67
C LEU A 160 -8.73 -12.23 -16.70
N THR A 161 -8.16 -11.68 -17.76
CA THR A 161 -7.40 -12.45 -18.74
C THR A 161 -6.19 -13.13 -18.08
N GLN A 162 -5.38 -12.36 -17.35
CA GLN A 162 -4.22 -12.92 -16.64
C GLN A 162 -4.62 -14.02 -15.64
N LEU A 163 -5.70 -13.82 -14.91
CA LEU A 163 -6.19 -14.81 -13.96
C LEU A 163 -6.70 -16.09 -14.63
N ARG A 164 -7.40 -15.98 -15.77
CA ARG A 164 -7.98 -17.13 -16.48
C ARG A 164 -6.95 -17.93 -17.26
N MET A 165 -5.86 -17.30 -17.69
CA MET A 165 -4.81 -17.96 -18.49
C MET A 165 -3.77 -18.69 -17.65
N GLN A 166 -3.67 -18.43 -16.35
CA GLN A 166 -2.71 -19.14 -15.51
C GLN A 166 -3.30 -20.42 -14.90
N PRO A 167 -2.45 -21.43 -14.66
CA PRO A 167 -2.85 -22.66 -13.97
C PRO A 167 -3.38 -22.36 -12.55
N PRO A 168 -4.50 -23.00 -12.14
CA PRO A 168 -5.10 -22.77 -10.80
C PRO A 168 -4.15 -23.04 -9.64
N GLU A 169 -3.21 -23.97 -9.79
CA GLU A 169 -2.19 -24.32 -8.78
C GLU A 169 -1.26 -23.16 -8.44
N ASN A 170 -1.09 -22.18 -9.31
CA ASN A 170 -0.33 -20.97 -9.03
C ASN A 170 -0.95 -20.13 -7.92
N PHE A 171 -2.26 -20.22 -7.74
CA PHE A 171 -2.95 -19.46 -6.69
C PHE A 171 -2.59 -19.94 -5.28
N ALA A 172 -2.17 -21.19 -5.12
CA ALA A 172 -1.71 -21.71 -3.83
C ALA A 172 -0.40 -21.08 -3.35
N GLN A 173 0.39 -20.50 -4.26
CA GLN A 173 1.68 -19.89 -3.97
C GLN A 173 1.60 -18.39 -3.66
N LEU A 174 0.41 -17.80 -3.66
CA LEU A 174 0.24 -16.38 -3.42
C LEU A 174 0.36 -16.04 -1.93
N ARG A 175 0.91 -14.87 -1.63
CA ARG A 175 0.94 -14.39 -0.26
C ARG A 175 -0.46 -14.22 0.32
N GLY A 176 -0.61 -14.62 1.56
CA GLY A 176 -1.87 -14.47 2.28
C GLY A 176 -2.97 -15.45 1.86
N ILE A 177 -2.64 -16.48 1.10
CA ILE A 177 -3.52 -17.64 0.88
C ILE A 177 -3.61 -18.47 2.14
N SER A 178 -4.81 -18.87 2.49
CA SER A 178 -5.08 -19.76 3.63
C SER A 178 -6.48 -20.35 3.51
N GLU A 179 -6.70 -21.51 4.12
CA GLU A 179 -8.01 -22.12 4.35
C GLU A 179 -8.84 -22.34 3.04
N GLY A 180 -8.20 -22.75 1.94
CA GLY A 180 -8.88 -23.04 0.67
C GLY A 180 -9.27 -21.80 -0.13
N LEU A 181 -8.70 -20.62 0.18
CA LEU A 181 -8.97 -19.39 -0.58
C LEU A 181 -8.46 -19.51 -2.02
N GLU A 182 -7.40 -20.29 -2.27
CA GLU A 182 -6.89 -20.63 -3.61
C GLU A 182 -7.94 -21.33 -4.48
N ASN A 183 -8.63 -22.32 -3.92
CA ASN A 183 -9.67 -23.06 -4.62
C ASN A 183 -10.88 -22.17 -4.92
N ARG A 184 -11.25 -21.32 -3.95
CA ARG A 184 -12.31 -20.34 -4.12
C ARG A 184 -11.94 -19.31 -5.18
N LEU A 185 -10.70 -18.83 -5.22
CA LEU A 185 -10.20 -17.90 -6.24
C LEU A 185 -10.30 -18.58 -7.63
N ALA A 186 -9.79 -19.78 -7.78
CA ALA A 186 -9.81 -20.52 -9.02
C ALA A 186 -11.24 -20.73 -9.57
N ALA A 187 -12.17 -21.12 -8.71
CA ALA A 187 -13.58 -21.28 -9.08
C ALA A 187 -14.24 -19.95 -9.45
N SER A 188 -14.01 -18.91 -8.64
CA SER A 188 -14.61 -17.57 -8.85
C SER A 188 -14.11 -16.91 -10.13
N VAL A 189 -12.82 -17.02 -10.46
CA VAL A 189 -12.23 -16.44 -11.68
C VAL A 189 -12.89 -16.96 -12.95
N ARG A 190 -13.27 -18.25 -12.98
CA ARG A 190 -13.91 -18.87 -14.14
C ARG A 190 -15.34 -18.41 -14.35
N GLN A 191 -16.02 -18.02 -13.27
CA GLN A 191 -17.44 -17.69 -13.26
C GLN A 191 -17.73 -16.19 -13.23
N ALA A 192 -16.73 -15.37 -12.87
CA ALA A 192 -16.93 -13.94 -12.71
C ALA A 192 -17.13 -13.22 -14.03
N ASP A 193 -18.15 -12.35 -14.10
CA ASP A 193 -18.45 -11.53 -15.26
C ASP A 193 -17.63 -10.21 -15.27
N GLY A 194 -17.08 -9.82 -14.12
CA GLY A 194 -16.25 -8.65 -13.92
C GLY A 194 -15.50 -8.69 -12.58
N LEU A 195 -14.69 -7.66 -12.30
CA LEU A 195 -13.94 -7.59 -11.04
C LEU A 195 -14.84 -7.44 -9.81
N ASP A 196 -15.93 -6.69 -9.90
CA ASP A 196 -16.84 -6.51 -8.77
C ASP A 196 -17.59 -7.81 -8.45
N ASP A 197 -17.98 -8.57 -9.47
CA ASP A 197 -18.56 -9.91 -9.28
C ASP A 197 -17.50 -10.87 -8.69
N LEU A 198 -16.26 -10.83 -9.19
CA LEU A 198 -15.16 -11.61 -8.63
C LEU A 198 -14.96 -11.31 -7.13
N TYR A 199 -14.92 -10.03 -6.74
CA TYR A 199 -14.78 -9.66 -5.34
C TYR A 199 -15.96 -10.10 -4.50
N THR A 200 -17.16 -10.02 -5.03
CA THR A 200 -18.39 -10.49 -4.35
C THR A 200 -18.34 -11.99 -4.08
N ARG A 201 -17.94 -12.79 -5.07
CA ARG A 201 -17.77 -14.25 -4.94
C ARG A 201 -16.69 -14.63 -3.94
N LEU A 202 -15.58 -13.87 -3.92
CA LEU A 202 -14.47 -14.09 -2.99
C LEU A 202 -14.80 -13.67 -1.56
N LYS A 203 -15.73 -12.73 -1.36
CA LYS A 203 -16.01 -12.12 -0.06
C LYS A 203 -16.52 -13.15 0.96
N THR A 204 -15.90 -13.12 2.14
CA THR A 204 -16.34 -13.85 3.34
C THR A 204 -16.28 -12.91 4.55
N LYS A 205 -16.81 -13.35 5.70
CA LYS A 205 -16.66 -12.61 6.96
C LYS A 205 -15.18 -12.41 7.38
N ARG A 206 -14.28 -13.32 6.96
CA ARG A 206 -12.86 -13.32 7.34
C ARG A 206 -11.99 -12.40 6.50
N TYR A 207 -12.34 -12.16 5.22
CA TYR A 207 -11.49 -11.45 4.28
C TYR A 207 -12.06 -10.06 3.93
N PRO A 208 -11.40 -8.96 4.39
CA PRO A 208 -11.78 -7.61 3.98
C PRO A 208 -11.57 -7.40 2.47
N HIS A 209 -12.39 -6.56 1.84
CA HIS A 209 -12.29 -6.23 0.42
C HIS A 209 -10.89 -5.78 0.00
N ALA A 210 -10.22 -4.95 0.81
CA ALA A 210 -8.88 -4.48 0.50
C ALA A 210 -7.83 -5.62 0.41
N ARG A 211 -8.00 -6.69 1.20
CA ARG A 211 -7.15 -7.89 1.10
C ARG A 211 -7.43 -8.66 -0.19
N LEU A 212 -8.70 -8.82 -0.55
CA LEU A 212 -9.09 -9.54 -1.75
C LEU A 212 -8.64 -8.79 -3.02
N ARG A 213 -8.78 -7.47 -3.06
CA ARG A 213 -8.28 -6.65 -4.17
C ARG A 213 -6.77 -6.80 -4.36
N ARG A 214 -5.99 -6.79 -3.27
CA ARG A 214 -4.54 -7.05 -3.36
C ARG A 214 -4.24 -8.46 -3.82
N LEU A 215 -4.93 -9.47 -3.29
CA LEU A 215 -4.75 -10.86 -3.69
C LEU A 215 -5.01 -11.06 -5.19
N VAL A 216 -6.09 -10.51 -5.71
CA VAL A 216 -6.45 -10.57 -7.14
C VAL A 216 -5.37 -9.92 -8.00
N LEU A 217 -4.85 -8.77 -7.58
CA LEU A 217 -3.79 -8.07 -8.32
C LEU A 217 -2.44 -8.80 -8.20
N ASP A 218 -2.09 -9.31 -7.02
CA ASP A 218 -0.89 -10.13 -6.81
C ASP A 218 -0.94 -11.38 -7.71
N ALA A 219 -2.11 -12.01 -7.83
CA ALA A 219 -2.31 -13.15 -8.71
C ALA A 219 -2.17 -12.76 -10.20
N ALA A 220 -2.81 -11.69 -10.64
CA ALA A 220 -2.75 -11.24 -12.03
C ALA A 220 -1.31 -10.84 -12.44
N LEU A 221 -0.57 -10.21 -11.54
CA LEU A 221 0.82 -9.82 -11.76
C LEU A 221 1.83 -10.93 -11.41
N GLN A 222 1.35 -12.07 -10.88
CA GLN A 222 2.17 -13.20 -10.46
C GLN A 222 3.27 -12.78 -9.46
N PHE A 223 2.90 -11.99 -8.44
CA PHE A 223 3.82 -11.65 -7.37
C PHE A 223 4.06 -12.88 -6.48
N PRO A 224 5.32 -13.18 -6.13
CA PRO A 224 5.64 -14.28 -5.24
C PRO A 224 5.11 -14.03 -3.82
N ALA A 225 4.97 -15.11 -3.05
CA ALA A 225 4.54 -15.02 -1.64
C ALA A 225 5.47 -14.16 -0.79
N GLU A 226 6.76 -14.26 -1.03
CA GLU A 226 7.80 -13.49 -0.37
C GLU A 226 8.49 -12.58 -1.37
N LEU A 227 8.61 -11.31 -1.00
CA LEU A 227 9.34 -10.31 -1.77
C LEU A 227 10.59 -9.93 -0.98
N PRO A 228 11.78 -9.96 -1.60
CA PRO A 228 12.97 -9.47 -0.96
C PRO A 228 12.87 -7.96 -0.69
N MET A 229 13.62 -7.48 0.32
CA MET A 229 13.76 -6.05 0.53
C MET A 229 14.45 -5.42 -0.68
N PRO A 230 13.98 -4.26 -1.19
CA PRO A 230 14.61 -3.60 -2.32
C PRO A 230 16.09 -3.31 -2.05
N PRO A 231 17.03 -3.87 -2.84
CA PRO A 231 18.47 -3.73 -2.60
C PRO A 231 19.07 -2.50 -3.29
N TYR A 232 18.24 -1.60 -3.79
CA TYR A 232 18.64 -0.37 -4.47
C TYR A 232 17.63 0.76 -4.23
N LEU A 233 18.07 1.98 -4.55
CA LEU A 233 17.25 3.20 -4.54
C LEU A 233 17.01 3.65 -5.98
N HIS A 234 15.80 3.41 -6.51
CA HIS A 234 15.39 3.92 -7.82
C HIS A 234 14.88 5.35 -7.67
N VAL A 235 15.68 6.32 -8.08
CA VAL A 235 15.41 7.76 -7.94
C VAL A 235 14.58 8.24 -9.13
N LEU A 236 13.30 8.48 -8.90
CA LEU A 236 12.36 8.96 -9.92
C LEU A 236 12.38 10.48 -10.08
N GLY A 237 12.82 11.20 -9.06
CA GLY A 237 12.94 12.65 -9.07
C GLY A 237 13.65 13.17 -7.82
N ALA A 238 14.43 14.22 -7.98
CA ALA A 238 15.11 14.89 -6.89
C ALA A 238 15.38 16.36 -7.24
N ARG A 239 15.45 17.21 -6.22
CA ARG A 239 16.00 18.55 -6.39
C ARG A 239 17.50 18.45 -6.72
N LYS A 240 18.01 19.24 -7.65
CA LYS A 240 19.43 19.25 -8.03
C LYS A 240 20.36 19.42 -6.83
N SER A 241 19.98 20.25 -5.85
CA SER A 241 20.72 20.47 -4.60
C SER A 241 20.78 19.23 -3.69
N ALA A 242 19.89 18.27 -3.84
CA ALA A 242 19.85 17.04 -3.05
C ALA A 242 20.62 15.87 -3.70
N LEU A 243 20.87 15.92 -5.01
CA LEU A 243 21.56 14.84 -5.73
C LEU A 243 22.94 14.45 -5.13
N PRO A 244 23.80 15.39 -4.65
CA PRO A 244 25.06 15.00 -4.04
C PRO A 244 24.93 14.13 -2.79
N ARG A 245 23.77 14.13 -2.13
CA ARG A 245 23.52 13.29 -0.96
C ARG A 245 23.39 11.81 -1.31
N LEU A 246 22.99 11.47 -2.53
CA LEU A 246 22.84 10.08 -2.98
C LEU A 246 24.15 9.28 -2.90
N LYS A 247 25.31 9.95 -2.98
CA LYS A 247 26.63 9.30 -2.83
C LYS A 247 26.87 8.69 -1.43
N TYR A 248 26.10 9.14 -0.43
CA TYR A 248 26.19 8.64 0.94
C TYR A 248 25.13 7.61 1.26
N ALA A 249 24.28 7.25 0.29
CA ALA A 249 23.27 6.23 0.48
C ALA A 249 23.92 4.87 0.76
N ALA A 250 23.36 4.12 1.71
CA ALA A 250 23.84 2.78 2.06
C ALA A 250 23.48 1.71 1.02
N LEU A 251 22.67 2.07 0.03
CA LEU A 251 22.29 1.20 -1.09
C LEU A 251 22.68 1.87 -2.41
N PRO A 252 23.00 1.08 -3.45
CA PRO A 252 23.14 1.60 -4.81
C PRO A 252 21.96 2.47 -5.20
N ALA A 253 22.22 3.66 -5.72
CA ALA A 253 21.19 4.63 -6.07
C ALA A 253 21.38 5.11 -7.52
N GLY A 254 20.31 5.17 -8.29
CA GLY A 254 20.35 5.59 -9.69
C GLY A 254 18.98 5.91 -10.26
N THR A 255 18.96 6.48 -11.46
CA THR A 255 17.75 6.83 -12.19
C THR A 255 17.39 5.80 -13.27
N ALA A 256 18.36 4.98 -13.70
CA ALA A 256 18.17 3.95 -14.70
C ALA A 256 17.94 2.58 -14.03
N LEU A 257 16.71 2.06 -14.13
CA LEU A 257 16.37 0.75 -13.57
C LEU A 257 17.25 -0.36 -14.18
N ALA A 258 17.59 -0.25 -15.47
CA ALA A 258 18.43 -1.23 -16.19
C ALA A 258 19.82 -1.39 -15.56
N GLU A 259 20.37 -0.34 -14.95
CA GLU A 259 21.65 -0.40 -14.22
C GLU A 259 21.45 -0.99 -12.83
N LEU A 260 20.39 -0.58 -12.15
CA LEU A 260 20.08 -1.00 -10.77
C LEU A 260 19.81 -2.51 -10.67
N VAL A 261 19.19 -3.11 -11.66
CA VAL A 261 18.93 -4.56 -11.67
C VAL A 261 20.20 -5.43 -11.82
N GLN A 262 21.33 -4.84 -12.20
CA GLN A 262 22.61 -5.53 -12.29
C GLN A 262 23.32 -5.68 -10.93
N VAL A 263 22.80 -5.08 -9.87
CA VAL A 263 23.43 -5.08 -8.54
C VAL A 263 23.41 -6.47 -7.90
N GLY A 264 22.51 -7.34 -8.31
CA GLY A 264 22.47 -8.72 -7.85
C GLY A 264 21.13 -9.43 -8.16
N PRO A 265 21.02 -10.73 -7.83
CA PRO A 265 19.85 -11.53 -8.16
C PRO A 265 18.52 -10.99 -7.62
N GLN A 266 18.52 -10.50 -6.38
CA GLN A 266 17.33 -9.87 -5.77
C GLN A 266 16.92 -8.58 -6.50
N ALA A 267 17.90 -7.79 -6.93
CA ALA A 267 17.64 -6.58 -7.72
C ALA A 267 17.03 -6.93 -9.09
N ALA A 268 17.55 -7.96 -9.74
CA ALA A 268 17.01 -8.45 -11.01
C ALA A 268 15.58 -8.98 -10.87
N GLU A 269 15.26 -9.66 -9.77
CA GLU A 269 13.92 -10.15 -9.47
C GLU A 269 12.92 -8.99 -9.29
N ILE A 270 13.25 -8.04 -8.42
CA ILE A 270 12.42 -6.84 -8.18
C ILE A 270 12.26 -6.04 -9.47
N GLY A 271 13.33 -5.87 -10.25
CA GLY A 271 13.29 -5.19 -11.53
C GLY A 271 12.34 -5.85 -12.53
N ARG A 272 12.35 -7.18 -12.63
CA ARG A 272 11.39 -7.93 -13.47
C ARG A 272 9.94 -7.74 -13.02
N LEU A 273 9.68 -7.78 -11.72
CA LEU A 273 8.33 -7.52 -11.18
C LEU A 273 7.88 -6.08 -11.45
N HIS A 274 8.80 -5.12 -11.29
CA HIS A 274 8.54 -3.72 -11.61
C HIS A 274 8.20 -3.54 -13.09
N SER A 275 9.02 -4.06 -14.00
CA SER A 275 8.78 -3.99 -15.45
C SER A 275 7.44 -4.61 -15.82
N ARG A 276 7.12 -5.80 -15.29
CA ARG A 276 5.81 -6.44 -15.51
C ARG A 276 4.65 -5.56 -15.07
N ALA A 277 4.75 -4.91 -13.90
CA ALA A 277 3.70 -4.02 -13.41
C ALA A 277 3.56 -2.77 -14.29
N VAL A 278 4.67 -2.21 -14.78
CA VAL A 278 4.68 -1.08 -15.71
C VAL A 278 4.06 -1.47 -17.05
N ASP A 279 4.48 -2.58 -17.64
CA ASP A 279 3.94 -3.07 -18.91
C ASP A 279 2.43 -3.33 -18.78
N PHE A 280 2.01 -4.03 -17.71
CA PHE A 280 0.60 -4.27 -17.44
C PHE A 280 -0.18 -2.96 -17.35
N SER A 281 0.31 -1.99 -16.58
CA SER A 281 -0.37 -0.70 -16.42
C SER A 281 -0.42 0.11 -17.72
N SER A 282 0.61 0.00 -18.57
CA SER A 282 0.65 0.69 -19.86
C SER A 282 -0.43 0.20 -20.82
N LEU A 283 -0.71 -1.12 -20.81
CA LEU A 283 -1.79 -1.73 -21.59
C LEU A 283 -3.19 -1.33 -21.09
N CYS A 284 -3.31 -0.93 -19.83
CA CYS A 284 -4.57 -0.50 -19.23
C CYS A 284 -4.86 1.00 -19.39
N ARG A 285 -4.08 1.74 -20.18
CA ARG A 285 -4.32 3.16 -20.46
C ARG A 285 -5.38 3.34 -21.56
N GLU A 286 -5.98 4.53 -21.61
CA GLU A 286 -6.91 4.89 -22.67
C GLU A 286 -6.27 4.74 -24.05
N LYS A 287 -5.00 5.18 -24.20
CA LYS A 287 -4.16 4.93 -25.38
C LYS A 287 -2.97 4.05 -24.99
N ILE A 288 -2.81 2.96 -25.70
CA ILE A 288 -1.62 2.09 -25.58
C ILE A 288 -0.47 2.79 -26.28
N GLN A 289 0.67 2.90 -25.61
CA GLN A 289 1.91 3.47 -26.15
C GLN A 289 2.88 2.36 -26.51
#